data_af9486020dc0b095b2b094a449dbd8c4
#
_entry.id   af9486020dc0b095b2b094a449dbd8c4
#
_cell.length_a   1.000
_cell.length_b   1.000
_cell.length_c   1.000
_cell.angle_alpha   90.00
_cell.angle_beta   90.00
_cell.angle_gamma   90.00
#
_symmetry.space_group_name_H-M   'P 1'
#
loop_
_entity.id
_entity.type
_entity.pdbx_description
1 polymer ?
#
loop_
_entity_poly.entity_id
_entity_poly.type
_entity_poly.pdbx_seq_one_letter_code
_entity_poly.pdbx_strand_id
1 'polypeptide(L)'
;MKTVFHPSSQRGKASHGWLNSRHSFSFANYHDSSKMNFGLLRVLNDDVVSGGQGFGQHPHKNMEIISIPLSGDLKHEDSMGNKTVIREGEIQVMSAGTGIFHSEYNANKEQAVEFLQIWIFPRSQDIPPRYDQTELNDLHLANKLHQVLSPNPSDQGVWIHQDAWFYIGTFDKGIETVYPIKKEGNGIYAFVLEGSFDINGQRLEKRDALGIWETLELSIHSLDLNSRLLLIDVPMAF
;
A
#
# COMPACT_ATOMS: atom_id res chain seq x y z
N MET A 1 4.71 -16.80 -16.81
CA MET A 1 4.34 -15.47 -16.30
C MET A 1 2.88 -15.20 -16.63
N LYS A 2 2.11 -14.78 -15.65
CA LYS A 2 0.71 -14.31 -15.78
C LYS A 2 0.62 -12.86 -15.33
N THR A 3 -0.29 -12.09 -15.91
CA THR A 3 -0.47 -10.68 -15.59
C THR A 3 -1.95 -10.29 -15.53
N VAL A 4 -2.25 -9.26 -14.75
CA VAL A 4 -3.53 -8.55 -14.75
C VAL A 4 -3.28 -7.05 -14.68
N PHE A 5 -3.79 -6.32 -15.67
CA PHE A 5 -3.67 -4.86 -15.71
C PHE A 5 -4.91 -4.21 -15.08
N HIS A 6 -4.69 -3.31 -14.14
CA HIS A 6 -5.71 -2.51 -13.48
C HIS A 6 -5.50 -1.02 -13.79
N PRO A 7 -6.10 -0.49 -14.87
CA PRO A 7 -5.98 0.93 -15.19
C PRO A 7 -6.67 1.78 -14.13
N SER A 8 -6.08 2.93 -13.81
CA SER A 8 -6.58 3.89 -12.81
C SER A 8 -8.02 4.34 -13.07
N SER A 9 -8.40 4.45 -14.35
CA SER A 9 -9.76 4.83 -14.79
C SER A 9 -10.85 3.82 -14.43
N GLN A 10 -10.48 2.54 -14.22
CA GLN A 10 -11.38 1.44 -13.88
C GLN A 10 -11.41 1.07 -12.41
N ARG A 11 -10.75 1.84 -11.55
CA ARG A 11 -10.81 1.65 -10.09
C ARG A 11 -12.19 2.04 -9.57
N GLY A 12 -12.66 1.34 -8.53
CA GLY A 12 -13.87 1.71 -7.79
C GLY A 12 -13.79 3.13 -7.26
N LYS A 13 -14.93 3.76 -7.05
CA LYS A 13 -15.03 5.16 -6.62
C LYS A 13 -15.99 5.28 -5.45
N ALA A 14 -15.58 5.96 -4.39
CA ALA A 14 -16.47 6.44 -3.33
C ALA A 14 -16.23 7.93 -3.12
N SER A 15 -17.31 8.71 -3.00
CA SER A 15 -17.26 10.13 -2.69
C SER A 15 -18.36 10.46 -1.68
N HIS A 16 -17.96 11.01 -0.54
CA HIS A 16 -18.85 11.36 0.57
C HIS A 16 -18.74 12.85 0.95
N GLY A 17 -18.28 13.70 0.01
CA GLY A 17 -18.01 15.11 0.26
C GLY A 17 -16.66 15.34 0.94
N TRP A 18 -16.45 14.77 2.11
CA TRP A 18 -15.21 14.84 2.87
C TRP A 18 -14.17 13.78 2.47
N LEU A 19 -14.58 12.69 1.80
CA LEU A 19 -13.77 11.58 1.35
C LEU A 19 -13.90 11.40 -0.17
N ASN A 20 -12.77 11.35 -0.87
CA ASN A 20 -12.67 10.80 -2.22
C ASN A 20 -11.75 9.60 -2.17
N SER A 21 -12.27 8.40 -2.46
CA SER A 21 -11.54 7.15 -2.42
C SER A 21 -11.54 6.46 -3.78
N ARG A 22 -10.42 5.83 -4.12
CA ARG A 22 -10.24 4.98 -5.32
C ARG A 22 -9.85 3.58 -4.88
N HIS A 23 -10.68 2.61 -5.23
CA HIS A 23 -10.53 1.22 -4.78
C HIS A 23 -9.95 0.35 -5.90
N SER A 24 -8.79 -0.27 -5.68
CA SER A 24 -8.24 -1.26 -6.61
C SER A 24 -9.03 -2.55 -6.59
N PHE A 25 -9.58 -2.90 -5.42
CA PHE A 25 -10.38 -4.12 -5.20
C PHE A 25 -11.74 -3.77 -4.61
N SER A 26 -12.65 -4.75 -4.61
CA SER A 26 -13.98 -4.62 -4.00
C SER A 26 -13.88 -4.23 -2.53
N PHE A 27 -14.50 -3.11 -2.18
CA PHE A 27 -14.45 -2.53 -0.85
C PHE A 27 -15.72 -1.72 -0.56
N ALA A 28 -16.25 -1.79 0.66
CA ALA A 28 -17.49 -1.14 1.08
C ALA A 28 -18.64 -1.39 0.09
N ASN A 29 -19.16 -0.34 -0.52
CA ASN A 29 -20.27 -0.44 -1.50
C ASN A 29 -19.80 -0.70 -2.94
N TYR A 30 -18.51 -0.70 -3.22
CA TYR A 30 -17.98 -1.08 -4.52
C TYR A 30 -17.77 -2.58 -4.59
N HIS A 31 -18.44 -3.24 -5.54
CA HIS A 31 -18.30 -4.67 -5.78
C HIS A 31 -18.04 -4.98 -7.27
N ASP A 32 -16.95 -5.69 -7.51
CA ASP A 32 -16.57 -6.26 -8.80
C ASP A 32 -15.97 -7.64 -8.52
N SER A 33 -16.68 -8.69 -8.91
CA SER A 33 -16.26 -10.08 -8.64
C SER A 33 -14.94 -10.46 -9.30
N SER A 34 -14.50 -9.72 -10.32
CA SER A 34 -13.18 -9.90 -10.95
C SER A 34 -12.05 -9.17 -10.23
N LYS A 35 -12.39 -8.31 -9.25
CA LYS A 35 -11.45 -7.48 -8.49
C LYS A 35 -11.66 -7.64 -6.99
N MET A 36 -11.51 -8.87 -6.48
CA MET A 36 -11.67 -9.14 -5.05
C MET A 36 -10.37 -8.97 -4.27
N ASN A 37 -9.26 -9.36 -4.86
CA ASN A 37 -7.92 -9.33 -4.27
C ASN A 37 -6.87 -9.65 -5.34
N PHE A 38 -5.59 -9.44 -5.00
CA PHE A 38 -4.46 -9.98 -5.75
C PHE A 38 -3.61 -10.82 -4.77
N GLY A 39 -3.67 -12.16 -4.89
CA GLY A 39 -3.11 -13.03 -3.86
C GLY A 39 -3.65 -12.67 -2.48
N LEU A 40 -2.78 -12.44 -1.50
CA LEU A 40 -3.18 -12.03 -0.16
C LEU A 40 -3.33 -10.50 0.03
N LEU A 41 -3.10 -9.70 -1.00
CA LEU A 41 -3.44 -8.28 -1.02
C LEU A 41 -4.95 -8.11 -1.19
N ARG A 42 -5.64 -7.73 -0.10
CA ARG A 42 -7.11 -7.64 -0.04
C ARG A 42 -7.64 -6.26 -0.36
N VAL A 43 -6.96 -5.20 0.07
CA VAL A 43 -7.36 -3.80 -0.14
C VAL A 43 -6.16 -2.98 -0.58
N LEU A 44 -6.36 -2.12 -1.56
CA LEU A 44 -5.52 -0.97 -1.87
C LEU A 44 -6.44 0.18 -2.26
N ASN A 45 -6.67 1.06 -1.29
CA ASN A 45 -7.40 2.29 -1.46
C ASN A 45 -6.43 3.47 -1.51
N ASP A 46 -6.76 4.43 -2.34
CA ASP A 46 -6.08 5.70 -2.54
C ASP A 46 -7.06 6.79 -2.13
N ASP A 47 -6.86 7.30 -0.91
CA ASP A 47 -7.83 8.08 -0.17
C ASP A 47 -7.39 9.54 -0.06
N VAL A 48 -8.31 10.45 -0.34
CA VAL A 48 -8.17 11.89 -0.10
C VAL A 48 -9.22 12.30 0.93
N VAL A 49 -8.76 12.74 2.10
CA VAL A 49 -9.61 13.13 3.22
C VAL A 49 -9.47 14.62 3.52
N SER A 50 -10.59 15.34 3.53
CA SER A 50 -10.63 16.78 3.81
C SER A 50 -10.12 17.11 5.21
N GLY A 51 -9.68 18.34 5.42
CA GLY A 51 -9.15 18.81 6.70
C GLY A 51 -10.08 18.56 7.88
N GLY A 52 -9.53 18.00 8.97
CA GLY A 52 -10.24 17.68 10.20
C GLY A 52 -11.27 16.55 10.10
N GLN A 53 -11.44 15.94 8.94
CA GLN A 53 -12.36 14.83 8.70
C GLN A 53 -11.61 13.49 8.81
N GLY A 54 -12.38 12.38 8.83
CA GLY A 54 -11.76 11.06 8.92
C GLY A 54 -12.77 9.96 9.21
N PHE A 55 -12.23 8.79 9.52
CA PHE A 55 -12.98 7.59 9.83
C PHE A 55 -13.11 7.45 11.35
N GLY A 56 -14.33 7.50 11.86
CA GLY A 56 -14.64 7.27 13.26
C GLY A 56 -14.24 5.87 13.73
N GLN A 57 -14.37 5.61 15.02
CA GLN A 57 -13.98 4.33 15.60
C GLN A 57 -14.71 3.16 14.93
N HIS A 58 -13.95 2.20 14.45
CA HIS A 58 -14.43 0.98 13.78
C HIS A 58 -13.52 -0.22 14.10
N PRO A 59 -14.05 -1.46 14.03
CA PRO A 59 -13.30 -2.67 14.39
C PRO A 59 -12.60 -3.30 13.21
N HIS A 60 -11.47 -3.98 13.51
CA HIS A 60 -10.80 -4.93 12.62
C HIS A 60 -10.44 -6.21 13.36
N LYS A 61 -10.38 -7.32 12.63
CA LYS A 61 -9.93 -8.61 13.13
C LYS A 61 -9.19 -9.36 12.02
N ASN A 62 -8.08 -10.03 12.39
CA ASN A 62 -7.31 -10.89 11.48
C ASN A 62 -6.95 -10.21 10.16
N MET A 63 -6.34 -9.02 10.25
CA MET A 63 -5.90 -8.23 9.11
C MET A 63 -4.61 -7.48 9.46
N GLU A 64 -3.68 -7.43 8.54
CA GLU A 64 -2.54 -6.51 8.54
C GLU A 64 -2.97 -5.26 7.78
N ILE A 65 -2.98 -4.10 8.45
CA ILE A 65 -3.47 -2.83 7.92
C ILE A 65 -2.29 -1.87 7.87
N ILE A 66 -2.00 -1.35 6.68
CA ILE A 66 -0.85 -0.49 6.41
C ILE A 66 -1.37 0.85 5.90
N SER A 67 -0.89 1.96 6.50
CA SER A 67 -1.15 3.32 6.05
C SER A 67 0.15 3.98 5.59
N ILE A 68 0.12 4.56 4.38
CA ILE A 68 1.24 5.29 3.78
C ILE A 68 0.74 6.67 3.33
N PRO A 69 0.98 7.74 4.10
CA PRO A 69 0.68 9.10 3.66
C PRO A 69 1.52 9.46 2.43
N LEU A 70 0.84 9.99 1.41
CA LEU A 70 1.45 10.49 0.18
C LEU A 70 1.61 12.01 0.23
N SER A 71 0.72 12.69 0.98
CA SER A 71 0.75 14.13 1.23
C SER A 71 -0.05 14.44 2.51
N GLY A 72 0.48 15.28 3.37
CA GLY A 72 -0.14 15.65 4.65
C GLY A 72 -0.01 14.57 5.72
N ASP A 73 -0.71 14.75 6.85
CA ASP A 73 -0.55 13.96 8.07
C ASP A 73 -1.84 13.24 8.44
N LEU A 74 -1.74 11.94 8.77
CA LEU A 74 -2.84 11.09 9.20
C LEU A 74 -2.75 10.82 10.70
N LYS A 75 -3.77 11.18 11.48
CA LYS A 75 -3.85 10.88 12.90
C LYS A 75 -4.49 9.52 13.12
N HIS A 76 -3.86 8.68 13.93
CA HIS A 76 -4.33 7.36 14.33
C HIS A 76 -4.57 7.29 15.84
N GLU A 77 -5.69 6.69 16.25
CA GLU A 77 -5.96 6.31 17.65
C GLU A 77 -6.55 4.90 17.68
N ASP A 78 -6.09 4.06 18.64
CA ASP A 78 -6.59 2.68 18.75
C ASP A 78 -6.89 2.24 20.19
N SER A 79 -7.53 1.08 20.31
CA SER A 79 -7.93 0.49 21.60
C SER A 79 -6.78 -0.09 22.43
N MET A 80 -5.55 -0.14 21.89
CA MET A 80 -4.34 -0.46 22.64
C MET A 80 -3.76 0.77 23.37
N GLY A 81 -4.30 1.98 23.07
CA GLY A 81 -3.86 3.25 23.66
C GLY A 81 -2.86 4.02 22.80
N ASN A 82 -2.56 3.56 21.58
CA ASN A 82 -1.74 4.34 20.65
C ASN A 82 -2.51 5.58 20.20
N LYS A 83 -1.81 6.72 20.20
CA LYS A 83 -2.28 8.01 19.69
C LYS A 83 -1.12 8.68 18.99
N THR A 84 -1.12 8.58 17.69
CA THR A 84 0.03 8.97 16.86
C THR A 84 -0.39 9.82 15.67
N VAL A 85 0.57 10.47 15.06
CA VAL A 85 0.43 11.12 13.75
C VAL A 85 1.42 10.46 12.81
N ILE A 86 0.91 9.91 11.72
CA ILE A 86 1.70 9.32 10.64
C ILE A 86 1.90 10.42 9.60
N ARG A 87 3.15 10.83 9.38
CA ARG A 87 3.50 11.94 8.48
C ARG A 87 3.81 11.46 7.08
N GLU A 88 3.79 12.38 6.13
CA GLU A 88 4.42 12.13 4.82
C GLU A 88 5.87 11.68 5.01
N GLY A 89 6.26 10.59 4.32
CA GLY A 89 7.57 9.94 4.51
C GLY A 89 7.64 8.92 5.64
N GLU A 90 6.53 8.63 6.30
CA GLU A 90 6.40 7.55 7.27
C GLU A 90 5.52 6.41 6.74
N ILE A 91 5.65 5.25 7.33
CA ILE A 91 4.77 4.10 7.15
C ILE A 91 4.30 3.59 8.51
N GLN A 92 3.03 3.18 8.57
CA GLN A 92 2.43 2.59 9.75
C GLN A 92 1.88 1.21 9.43
N VAL A 93 1.93 0.31 10.39
CA VAL A 93 1.22 -0.96 10.37
C VAL A 93 0.45 -1.18 11.67
N MET A 94 -0.77 -1.71 11.53
CA MET A 94 -1.58 -2.23 12.62
C MET A 94 -1.96 -3.67 12.31
N SER A 95 -1.42 -4.62 13.09
CA SER A 95 -1.87 -6.02 13.05
C SER A 95 -3.11 -6.16 13.92
N ALA A 96 -4.26 -6.41 13.31
CA ALA A 96 -5.54 -6.44 14.04
C ALA A 96 -5.72 -7.69 14.93
N GLY A 97 -5.11 -8.81 14.56
CA GLY A 97 -5.09 -10.05 15.36
C GLY A 97 -6.44 -10.46 15.92
N THR A 98 -6.52 -10.68 17.23
CA THR A 98 -7.76 -11.08 17.94
C THR A 98 -8.88 -10.05 17.88
N GLY A 99 -8.55 -8.79 17.56
CA GLY A 99 -9.49 -7.70 17.38
C GLY A 99 -8.96 -6.38 17.93
N ILE A 100 -9.22 -5.30 17.21
CA ILE A 100 -8.85 -3.93 17.57
C ILE A 100 -9.93 -2.98 17.09
N PHE A 101 -10.11 -1.88 17.81
CA PHE A 101 -10.88 -0.72 17.34
C PHE A 101 -9.90 0.42 17.09
N HIS A 102 -10.06 1.11 15.97
CA HIS A 102 -9.27 2.31 15.70
C HIS A 102 -10.07 3.40 14.98
N SER A 103 -9.49 4.57 14.92
CA SER A 103 -9.98 5.71 14.16
C SER A 103 -8.81 6.37 13.42
N GLU A 104 -9.09 6.93 12.25
CA GLU A 104 -8.11 7.62 11.41
C GLU A 104 -8.68 8.97 10.97
N TYR A 105 -7.98 10.05 11.27
CA TYR A 105 -8.41 11.41 10.95
C TYR A 105 -7.29 12.19 10.26
N ASN A 106 -7.66 13.10 9.38
CA ASN A 106 -6.72 14.11 8.89
C ASN A 106 -6.25 14.98 10.07
N ALA A 107 -4.95 14.99 10.34
CA ALA A 107 -4.37 15.79 11.43
C ALA A 107 -4.39 17.29 11.14
N ASN A 108 -4.47 17.70 9.86
CA ASN A 108 -4.57 19.09 9.43
C ASN A 108 -6.04 19.53 9.41
N LYS A 109 -6.31 20.77 9.78
CA LYS A 109 -7.68 21.29 9.82
C LYS A 109 -8.18 21.83 8.48
N GLU A 110 -7.29 22.30 7.62
CA GLU A 110 -7.62 23.03 6.39
C GLU A 110 -7.17 22.29 5.13
N GLN A 111 -6.02 21.61 5.18
CA GLN A 111 -5.44 20.90 4.05
C GLN A 111 -5.90 19.45 4.02
N ALA A 112 -6.11 18.90 2.84
CA ALA A 112 -6.41 17.47 2.67
C ALA A 112 -5.18 16.61 3.01
N VAL A 113 -5.43 15.38 3.44
CA VAL A 113 -4.43 14.30 3.50
C VAL A 113 -4.70 13.32 2.37
N GLU A 114 -3.65 12.90 1.67
CA GLU A 114 -3.69 11.81 0.68
C GLU A 114 -2.88 10.63 1.22
N PHE A 115 -3.46 9.44 1.24
CA PHE A 115 -2.76 8.26 1.73
C PHE A 115 -3.25 6.98 1.07
N LEU A 116 -2.39 5.95 1.07
CA LEU A 116 -2.77 4.60 0.72
C LEU A 116 -3.18 3.83 1.97
N GLN A 117 -4.36 3.20 1.91
CA GLN A 117 -4.80 2.21 2.88
C GLN A 117 -4.68 0.83 2.24
N ILE A 118 -3.81 -0.03 2.80
CA ILE A 118 -3.49 -1.34 2.24
C ILE A 118 -3.77 -2.42 3.29
N TRP A 119 -4.51 -3.47 2.89
CA TRP A 119 -4.82 -4.60 3.77
C TRP A 119 -4.27 -5.90 3.19
N ILE A 120 -3.55 -6.64 4.03
CA ILE A 120 -2.99 -7.95 3.72
C ILE A 120 -3.58 -8.98 4.66
N PHE A 121 -4.03 -10.13 4.14
CA PHE A 121 -4.41 -11.25 4.99
C PHE A 121 -3.19 -11.79 5.74
N PRO A 122 -3.24 -11.95 7.07
CA PRO A 122 -2.12 -12.49 7.82
C PRO A 122 -1.95 -14.00 7.57
N ARG A 123 -0.72 -14.52 7.79
CA ARG A 123 -0.44 -15.95 7.74
C ARG A 123 -0.97 -16.74 8.93
N SER A 124 -1.27 -16.06 10.04
CA SER A 124 -1.81 -16.65 11.27
C SER A 124 -2.95 -15.80 11.80
N GLN A 125 -4.01 -16.45 12.24
CA GLN A 125 -5.16 -15.80 12.84
C GLN A 125 -5.00 -15.69 14.36
N ASP A 126 -5.81 -14.80 14.97
CA ASP A 126 -5.96 -14.60 16.42
C ASP A 126 -4.63 -14.34 17.15
N ILE A 127 -3.67 -13.73 16.45
CA ILE A 127 -2.43 -13.21 17.06
C ILE A 127 -2.74 -12.01 17.95
N PRO A 128 -1.86 -11.65 18.92
CA PRO A 128 -2.01 -10.41 19.66
C PRO A 128 -2.00 -9.19 18.73
N PRO A 129 -2.89 -8.21 18.94
CA PRO A 129 -2.84 -6.95 18.20
C PRO A 129 -1.51 -6.24 18.39
N ARG A 130 -1.05 -5.54 17.36
CA ARG A 130 0.24 -4.84 17.36
C ARG A 130 0.14 -3.55 16.55
N TYR A 131 0.89 -2.54 16.95
CA TYR A 131 1.10 -1.29 16.23
C TYR A 131 2.60 -1.05 16.02
N ASP A 132 2.96 -0.50 14.86
CA ASP A 132 4.32 -0.08 14.54
C ASP A 132 4.30 1.07 13.54
N GLN A 133 5.27 1.98 13.63
CA GLN A 133 5.41 3.14 12.75
C GLN A 133 6.89 3.50 12.65
N THR A 134 7.34 3.87 11.45
CA THR A 134 8.73 4.30 11.24
C THR A 134 8.85 5.34 10.13
N GLU A 135 9.88 6.17 10.20
CA GLU A 135 10.29 7.06 9.13
C GLU A 135 11.01 6.29 8.02
N LEU A 136 10.77 6.71 6.78
CA LEU A 136 11.35 6.14 5.57
C LEU A 136 12.52 7.02 5.09
N ASN A 137 13.58 7.04 5.87
CA ASN A 137 14.70 7.99 5.71
C ASN A 137 15.41 7.94 4.35
N ASP A 138 15.40 6.79 3.68
CA ASP A 138 16.13 6.58 2.42
C ASP A 138 15.28 6.85 1.16
N LEU A 139 14.00 7.22 1.30
CA LEU A 139 13.14 7.49 0.12
C LEU A 139 13.59 8.68 -0.72
N HIS A 140 14.43 9.56 -0.18
CA HIS A 140 15.04 10.67 -0.91
C HIS A 140 16.15 10.22 -1.88
N LEU A 141 16.67 9.00 -1.71
CA LEU A 141 17.70 8.44 -2.60
C LEU A 141 17.03 7.94 -3.89
N ALA A 142 17.26 8.67 -4.98
CA ALA A 142 16.70 8.33 -6.28
C ALA A 142 17.33 7.07 -6.91
N ASN A 143 16.63 6.52 -7.90
CA ASN A 143 17.06 5.43 -8.77
C ASN A 143 17.30 4.10 -8.04
N LYS A 144 16.58 3.89 -6.93
CA LYS A 144 16.68 2.69 -6.11
C LYS A 144 15.31 2.34 -5.50
N LEU A 145 15.07 1.04 -5.36
CA LEU A 145 13.96 0.50 -4.58
C LEU A 145 14.39 0.37 -3.12
N HIS A 146 13.64 1.00 -2.22
CA HIS A 146 13.87 0.94 -0.78
C HIS A 146 12.80 0.05 -0.14
N GLN A 147 13.25 -0.94 0.64
CA GLN A 147 12.34 -1.77 1.43
C GLN A 147 11.69 -0.92 2.51
N VAL A 148 10.37 -0.96 2.59
CA VAL A 148 9.59 -0.21 3.58
C VAL A 148 8.78 -1.13 4.50
N LEU A 149 8.62 -2.42 4.10
CA LEU A 149 7.93 -3.43 4.88
C LEU A 149 8.46 -4.82 4.54
N SER A 150 8.56 -5.70 5.54
CA SER A 150 8.96 -7.09 5.37
C SER A 150 8.30 -8.01 6.43
N PRO A 151 8.46 -9.35 6.36
CA PRO A 151 8.04 -10.27 7.42
C PRO A 151 9.00 -10.32 8.63
N ASN A 152 10.17 -9.68 8.54
CA ASN A 152 11.23 -9.80 9.54
C ASN A 152 11.38 -8.50 10.34
N PRO A 153 11.20 -8.54 11.69
CA PRO A 153 11.32 -7.35 12.54
C PRO A 153 12.73 -6.73 12.60
N SER A 154 13.75 -7.41 12.09
CA SER A 154 15.11 -6.90 12.02
C SER A 154 15.44 -6.19 10.71
N ASP A 155 14.53 -6.21 9.74
CA ASP A 155 14.71 -5.55 8.44
C ASP A 155 14.37 -4.05 8.54
N GLN A 156 14.74 -3.31 7.48
CA GLN A 156 14.37 -1.91 7.35
C GLN A 156 12.86 -1.76 7.12
N GLY A 157 12.28 -0.72 7.70
CA GLY A 157 10.85 -0.41 7.63
C GLY A 157 10.05 -1.05 8.76
N VAL A 158 8.76 -1.24 8.55
CA VAL A 158 7.86 -1.96 9.47
C VAL A 158 7.76 -3.43 9.09
N TRP A 159 7.29 -4.28 10.01
CA TRP A 159 7.11 -5.70 9.72
C TRP A 159 5.66 -6.15 9.94
N ILE A 160 5.24 -7.21 9.23
CA ILE A 160 3.89 -7.80 9.32
C ILE A 160 3.94 -9.32 9.49
N HIS A 161 2.84 -9.89 9.93
CA HIS A 161 2.65 -11.34 10.06
C HIS A 161 2.23 -11.98 8.72
N GLN A 162 2.95 -11.64 7.64
CA GLN A 162 2.79 -12.28 6.33
C GLN A 162 4.12 -12.29 5.59
N ASP A 163 4.34 -13.30 4.73
CA ASP A 163 5.50 -13.37 3.84
C ASP A 163 5.33 -12.40 2.66
N ALA A 164 5.32 -11.12 2.99
CA ALA A 164 5.15 -10.02 2.06
C ALA A 164 6.23 -8.96 2.25
N TRP A 165 6.60 -8.31 1.14
CA TRP A 165 7.60 -7.24 1.11
C TRP A 165 7.09 -6.07 0.30
N PHE A 166 7.24 -4.86 0.83
CA PHE A 166 6.93 -3.64 0.10
C PHE A 166 8.19 -2.85 -0.17
N TYR A 167 8.25 -2.32 -1.38
CA TYR A 167 9.32 -1.43 -1.83
C TYR A 167 8.73 -0.16 -2.42
N ILE A 168 9.35 0.98 -2.11
CA ILE A 168 9.06 2.27 -2.76
C ILE A 168 10.35 2.76 -3.40
N GLY A 169 10.25 3.32 -4.61
CA GLY A 169 11.37 3.95 -5.29
C GLY A 169 10.96 5.16 -6.09
N THR A 170 11.85 6.14 -6.16
CA THR A 170 11.75 7.30 -7.04
C THR A 170 12.85 7.21 -8.09
N PHE A 171 12.50 7.40 -9.35
CA PHE A 171 13.38 7.16 -10.48
C PHE A 171 13.42 8.36 -11.43
N ASP A 172 14.62 8.68 -11.90
CA ASP A 172 14.81 9.57 -13.04
C ASP A 172 14.37 8.86 -14.33
N LYS A 173 14.13 9.66 -15.37
CA LYS A 173 13.74 9.15 -16.68
C LYS A 173 14.82 8.24 -17.27
N GLY A 174 14.40 7.10 -17.82
CA GLY A 174 15.27 6.16 -18.55
C GLY A 174 16.05 5.21 -17.65
N ILE A 175 15.77 5.18 -16.36
CA ILE A 175 16.40 4.22 -15.45
C ILE A 175 15.74 2.85 -15.60
N GLU A 176 16.59 1.84 -15.75
CA GLU A 176 16.20 0.44 -15.77
C GLU A 176 16.68 -0.27 -14.51
N THR A 177 15.80 -1.09 -13.94
CA THR A 177 16.13 -1.93 -12.78
C THR A 177 15.36 -3.24 -12.83
N VAL A 178 15.83 -4.22 -12.09
CA VAL A 178 15.18 -5.53 -11.96
C VAL A 178 14.84 -5.78 -10.49
N TYR A 179 13.63 -6.26 -10.23
CA TYR A 179 13.20 -6.69 -8.91
C TYR A 179 13.03 -8.21 -8.87
N PRO A 180 13.87 -8.95 -8.12
CA PRO A 180 13.69 -10.38 -7.92
C PRO A 180 12.55 -10.63 -6.91
N ILE A 181 11.63 -11.55 -7.22
CA ILE A 181 10.58 -12.00 -6.30
C ILE A 181 11.22 -12.60 -5.04
N LYS A 182 10.74 -12.19 -3.87
CA LYS A 182 11.37 -12.53 -2.59
C LYS A 182 11.13 -13.96 -2.15
N LYS A 183 10.00 -14.53 -2.54
CA LYS A 183 9.62 -15.89 -2.16
C LYS A 183 8.92 -16.59 -3.31
N GLU A 184 9.26 -17.87 -3.52
CA GLU A 184 8.54 -18.72 -4.47
C GLU A 184 7.04 -18.79 -4.11
N GLY A 185 6.18 -18.68 -5.11
CA GLY A 185 4.72 -18.62 -4.94
C GLY A 185 4.17 -17.23 -4.70
N ASN A 186 5.02 -16.21 -4.55
CA ASN A 186 4.58 -14.82 -4.52
C ASN A 186 4.32 -14.27 -5.92
N GLY A 187 3.51 -13.22 -5.97
CA GLY A 187 3.34 -12.33 -7.10
C GLY A 187 3.58 -10.89 -6.67
N ILE A 188 3.74 -10.00 -7.63
CA ILE A 188 3.98 -8.58 -7.37
C ILE A 188 2.83 -7.76 -7.91
N TYR A 189 2.28 -6.89 -7.07
CA TYR A 189 1.36 -5.84 -7.47
C TYR A 189 2.14 -4.53 -7.55
N ALA A 190 2.50 -4.13 -8.77
CA ALA A 190 3.21 -2.89 -9.05
C ALA A 190 2.19 -1.76 -9.22
N PHE A 191 2.27 -0.71 -8.38
CA PHE A 191 1.36 0.42 -8.36
C PHE A 191 2.12 1.72 -8.59
N VAL A 192 1.80 2.45 -9.66
CA VAL A 192 2.46 3.70 -10.01
C VAL A 192 1.91 4.83 -9.13
N LEU A 193 2.77 5.40 -8.30
CA LEU A 193 2.43 6.55 -7.45
C LEU A 193 2.47 7.86 -8.24
N GLU A 194 3.54 8.09 -9.01
CA GLU A 194 3.73 9.27 -9.86
C GLU A 194 4.47 8.90 -11.16
N GLY A 195 4.27 9.69 -12.21
CA GLY A 195 4.91 9.50 -13.50
C GLY A 195 4.42 8.27 -14.26
N SER A 196 5.31 7.64 -15.00
CA SER A 196 5.00 6.45 -15.79
C SER A 196 6.16 5.47 -15.85
N PHE A 197 5.83 4.18 -16.05
CA PHE A 197 6.78 3.08 -16.14
C PHE A 197 6.40 2.13 -17.27
N ASP A 198 7.40 1.47 -17.85
CA ASP A 198 7.22 0.19 -18.54
C ASP A 198 7.62 -0.94 -17.57
N ILE A 199 6.70 -1.87 -17.32
CA ILE A 199 6.96 -3.03 -16.47
C ILE A 199 6.71 -4.29 -17.28
N ASN A 200 7.76 -5.04 -17.57
CA ASN A 200 7.73 -6.24 -18.40
C ASN A 200 7.06 -6.00 -19.78
N GLY A 201 7.26 -4.84 -20.40
CA GLY A 201 6.67 -4.45 -21.68
C GLY A 201 5.25 -3.88 -21.60
N GLN A 202 4.69 -3.74 -20.40
CA GLN A 202 3.40 -3.07 -20.17
C GLN A 202 3.63 -1.63 -19.68
N ARG A 203 3.19 -0.65 -20.47
CA ARG A 203 3.19 0.75 -20.03
C ARG A 203 2.11 1.00 -18.98
N LEU A 204 2.51 1.67 -17.89
CA LEU A 204 1.67 2.09 -16.78
C LEU A 204 1.80 3.60 -16.58
N GLU A 205 0.67 4.26 -16.42
CA GLU A 205 0.58 5.69 -16.07
C GLU A 205 0.29 5.86 -14.57
N LYS A 206 0.33 7.10 -14.08
CA LYS A 206 0.02 7.43 -12.69
C LYS A 206 -1.26 6.75 -12.20
N ARG A 207 -1.15 6.05 -11.08
CA ARG A 207 -2.20 5.27 -10.40
C ARG A 207 -2.69 4.02 -11.15
N ASP A 208 -2.08 3.66 -12.27
CA ASP A 208 -2.25 2.32 -12.85
C ASP A 208 -1.55 1.27 -12.00
N ALA A 209 -2.00 0.03 -12.13
CA ALA A 209 -1.35 -1.10 -11.48
C ALA A 209 -1.25 -2.31 -12.41
N LEU A 210 -0.23 -3.12 -12.19
CA LEU A 210 -0.01 -4.40 -12.85
C LEU A 210 0.27 -5.48 -11.81
N GLY A 211 -0.62 -6.47 -11.73
CA GLY A 211 -0.37 -7.70 -11.00
C GLY A 211 0.39 -8.69 -11.87
N ILE A 212 1.49 -9.27 -11.37
CA ILE A 212 2.36 -10.21 -12.11
C ILE A 212 2.69 -11.38 -11.20
N TRP A 213 2.54 -12.60 -11.69
CA TRP A 213 2.90 -13.82 -10.93
C TRP A 213 3.38 -14.94 -11.88
N GLU A 214 3.86 -16.03 -11.31
CA GLU A 214 4.52 -17.13 -12.06
C GLU A 214 5.71 -16.60 -12.89
N THR A 215 6.53 -15.78 -12.26
CA THR A 215 7.81 -15.27 -12.76
C THR A 215 8.82 -15.23 -11.62
N LEU A 216 10.08 -15.04 -11.91
CA LEU A 216 11.15 -14.93 -10.90
C LEU A 216 11.54 -13.48 -10.63
N GLU A 217 11.24 -12.58 -11.57
CA GLU A 217 11.65 -11.17 -11.48
C GLU A 217 10.76 -10.26 -12.32
N LEU A 218 10.82 -8.96 -12.05
CA LEU A 218 10.25 -7.89 -12.85
C LEU A 218 11.34 -7.04 -13.48
N SER A 219 11.20 -6.73 -14.77
CA SER A 219 11.90 -5.62 -15.41
C SER A 219 11.10 -4.33 -15.24
N ILE A 220 11.76 -3.27 -14.81
CA ILE A 220 11.17 -1.97 -14.49
C ILE A 220 11.97 -0.90 -15.23
N HIS A 221 11.30 -0.10 -16.05
CA HIS A 221 11.89 1.02 -16.78
C HIS A 221 11.07 2.28 -16.52
N SER A 222 11.69 3.32 -15.96
CA SER A 222 11.02 4.59 -15.72
C SER A 222 10.98 5.44 -16.99
N LEU A 223 9.82 6.00 -17.32
CA LEU A 223 9.59 6.73 -18.57
C LEU A 223 9.58 8.25 -18.39
N ASP A 224 9.37 8.74 -17.16
CA ASP A 224 9.32 10.16 -16.83
C ASP A 224 10.29 10.51 -15.68
N LEU A 225 10.56 11.81 -15.52
CA LEU A 225 11.32 12.32 -14.37
C LEU A 225 10.51 12.18 -13.07
N ASN A 226 11.21 11.86 -11.98
CA ASN A 226 10.62 11.71 -10.64
C ASN A 226 9.47 10.71 -10.59
N SER A 227 9.52 9.66 -11.45
CA SER A 227 8.54 8.58 -11.41
C SER A 227 8.65 7.80 -10.11
N ARG A 228 7.52 7.59 -9.41
CA ARG A 228 7.46 6.86 -8.14
C ARG A 228 6.65 5.58 -8.27
N LEU A 229 7.20 4.50 -7.74
CA LEU A 229 6.62 3.16 -7.82
C LEU A 229 6.53 2.54 -6.43
N LEU A 230 5.39 1.90 -6.13
CA LEU A 230 5.20 0.98 -5.01
C LEU A 230 5.13 -0.45 -5.56
N LEU A 231 5.97 -1.32 -5.06
CA LEU A 231 5.90 -2.77 -5.29
C LEU A 231 5.38 -3.46 -4.04
N ILE A 232 4.40 -4.33 -4.21
CA ILE A 232 3.79 -5.15 -3.17
C ILE A 232 3.97 -6.62 -3.57
N ASP A 233 4.98 -7.26 -2.99
CA ASP A 233 5.31 -8.68 -3.20
C ASP A 233 4.56 -9.50 -2.14
N VAL A 234 3.61 -10.34 -2.56
CA VAL A 234 2.70 -11.08 -1.68
C VAL A 234 2.46 -12.51 -2.15
N PRO A 235 2.17 -13.45 -1.22
CA PRO A 235 1.75 -14.80 -1.61
C PRO A 235 0.49 -14.77 -2.48
N MET A 236 0.46 -15.63 -3.50
CA MET A 236 -0.69 -15.76 -4.41
C MET A 236 -1.76 -16.73 -3.94
N ALA A 237 -1.47 -17.52 -2.90
CA ALA A 237 -2.40 -18.47 -2.25
C ALA A 237 -2.24 -18.44 -0.73
N PHE A 238 -3.29 -18.86 -0.02
CA PHE A 238 -3.30 -19.09 1.43
C PHE A 238 -2.46 -20.29 1.80
#